data_6f75b40e7267adbcc2fe7eaca1b9b982
#
_entry.id   6f75b40e7267adbcc2fe7eaca1b9b982
#
_cell.length_a   1.000
_cell.length_b   1.000
_cell.length_c   1.000
_cell.angle_alpha   90.00
_cell.angle_beta   90.00
_cell.angle_gamma   90.00
#
_symmetry.space_group_name_H-M   'P 1'
#
loop_
_entity.id
_entity.type
_entity.pdbx_description
1 polymer ?
#
loop_
_entity_poly.entity_id
_entity_poly.type
_entity_poly.pdbx_seq_one_letter_code
_entity_poly.pdbx_strand_id
1 'polypeptide(L)'
;MNSRNMKPFYHLLCIIARPLLKAFFKFQVFGIENVPSAGGVMLMINHASYLDPIVIGGSVNRNLYYMAKSTLFSPWFIKRFLISLNAFPVRLGSPDRGAIKRAIQILNEGNLLLIFPEGTRSIDGTLGKAQDGVGFIAHRTNTAVVPVFVDGTRAAWPRGSKFIKSAKVTVSYGKPIDMSIYRSSEASRETYSKIGEAVMAGIADLKHERELLKKGSR
;
A
#
# COMPACT_ATOMS: atom_id res chain seq x y z
N MET A 1 5.59 14.55 14.44
CA MET A 1 5.39 13.96 13.11
C MET A 1 5.05 15.08 12.12
N ASN A 2 5.92 15.34 11.15
CA ASN A 2 5.95 16.62 10.43
C ASN A 2 5.06 16.59 9.16
N SER A 3 3.86 17.15 9.23
CA SER A 3 2.94 17.34 8.09
C SER A 3 3.37 18.44 7.10
N ARG A 4 4.53 19.05 7.31
CA ARG A 4 4.96 20.29 6.62
C ARG A 4 5.20 20.15 5.10
N ASN A 5 5.23 18.92 4.54
CA ASN A 5 5.51 18.70 3.12
C ASN A 5 4.36 18.02 2.34
N MET A 6 3.16 17.88 2.94
CA MET A 6 2.01 17.32 2.22
C MET A 6 1.40 18.37 1.29
N LYS A 7 1.02 17.94 0.06
CA LYS A 7 0.26 18.80 -0.84
C LYS A 7 -1.02 19.27 -0.13
N PRO A 8 -1.35 20.56 -0.13
CA PRO A 8 -2.46 21.11 0.69
C PRO A 8 -3.79 20.40 0.46
N PHE A 9 -4.15 20.12 -0.79
CA PHE A 9 -5.38 19.43 -1.14
C PHE A 9 -5.41 17.99 -0.61
N TYR A 10 -4.31 17.24 -0.75
CA TYR A 10 -4.20 15.88 -0.22
C TYR A 10 -4.30 15.87 1.31
N HIS A 11 -3.67 16.83 1.97
CA HIS A 11 -3.74 16.99 3.42
C HIS A 11 -5.18 17.25 3.89
N LEU A 12 -5.89 18.16 3.23
CA LEU A 12 -7.30 18.45 3.51
C LEU A 12 -8.17 17.19 3.38
N LEU A 13 -7.99 16.42 2.30
CA LEU A 13 -8.71 15.17 2.12
C LEU A 13 -8.43 14.16 3.23
N CYS A 14 -7.19 14.03 3.69
CA CYS A 14 -6.84 13.16 4.82
C CYS A 14 -7.49 13.62 6.13
N ILE A 15 -7.56 14.93 6.38
CA ILE A 15 -8.23 15.50 7.58
C ILE A 15 -9.72 15.13 7.57
N ILE A 16 -10.39 15.24 6.43
CA ILE A 16 -11.82 14.92 6.29
C ILE A 16 -12.04 13.40 6.35
N ALA A 17 -11.19 12.62 5.68
CA ALA A 17 -11.36 11.16 5.61
C ALA A 17 -11.20 10.46 6.97
N ARG A 18 -10.26 10.91 7.82
CA ARG A 18 -9.97 10.27 9.12
C ARG A 18 -11.17 10.15 10.05
N PRO A 19 -11.90 11.23 10.38
CA PRO A 19 -13.09 11.12 11.23
C PRO A 19 -14.18 10.25 10.59
N LEU A 20 -14.36 10.33 9.28
CA LEU A 20 -15.32 9.50 8.56
C LEU A 20 -14.95 8.01 8.62
N LEU A 21 -13.67 7.68 8.42
CA LEU A 21 -13.18 6.31 8.56
C LEU A 21 -13.40 5.78 9.99
N LYS A 22 -13.12 6.59 11.02
CA LYS A 22 -13.35 6.20 12.42
C LYS A 22 -14.81 5.98 12.72
N ALA A 23 -15.69 6.88 12.30
CA ALA A 23 -17.12 6.81 12.57
C ALA A 23 -17.78 5.65 11.83
N PHE A 24 -17.49 5.46 10.54
CA PHE A 24 -18.21 4.50 9.71
C PHE A 24 -17.61 3.10 9.74
N PHE A 25 -16.27 2.97 9.89
CA PHE A 25 -15.57 1.69 9.81
C PHE A 25 -14.96 1.21 11.13
N LYS A 26 -15.20 1.89 12.26
CA LYS A 26 -14.53 1.59 13.54
C LYS A 26 -13.00 1.41 13.31
N PHE A 27 -12.44 2.33 12.54
CA PHE A 27 -11.11 2.26 11.97
C PHE A 27 -10.02 2.26 13.05
N GLN A 28 -9.10 1.31 12.97
CA GLN A 28 -7.98 1.15 13.91
C GLN A 28 -6.67 0.97 13.13
N VAL A 29 -5.59 1.54 13.67
CA VAL A 29 -4.25 1.47 13.10
C VAL A 29 -3.28 0.95 14.16
N PHE A 30 -2.42 0.02 13.78
CA PHE A 30 -1.43 -0.63 14.64
C PHE A 30 -0.06 -0.59 13.98
N GLY A 31 1.01 -0.42 14.76
CA GLY A 31 2.38 -0.45 14.27
C GLY A 31 2.77 0.72 13.36
N ILE A 32 2.04 1.83 13.37
CA ILE A 32 2.34 3.00 12.50
C ILE A 32 3.73 3.59 12.80
N GLU A 33 4.26 3.39 13.99
CA GLU A 33 5.60 3.75 14.40
C GLU A 33 6.70 3.02 13.62
N ASN A 34 6.39 1.88 13.01
CA ASN A 34 7.29 1.13 12.14
C ASN A 34 7.51 1.81 10.77
N VAL A 35 6.68 2.79 10.42
CA VAL A 35 6.84 3.57 9.19
C VAL A 35 7.85 4.69 9.43
N PRO A 36 9.03 4.68 8.80
CA PRO A 36 10.02 5.74 8.95
C PRO A 36 9.42 7.13 8.72
N SER A 37 9.77 8.08 9.58
CA SER A 37 9.27 9.45 9.51
C SER A 37 9.85 10.26 8.36
N ALA A 38 10.99 9.84 7.80
CA ALA A 38 11.70 10.48 6.69
C ALA A 38 12.24 9.44 5.71
N GLY A 39 12.71 9.89 4.56
CA GLY A 39 13.22 9.02 3.48
C GLY A 39 12.11 8.33 2.69
N GLY A 40 12.50 7.64 1.62
CA GLY A 40 11.57 6.86 0.80
C GLY A 40 11.12 5.61 1.52
N VAL A 41 9.83 5.27 1.42
CA VAL A 41 9.27 4.04 2.01
C VAL A 41 8.32 3.38 1.03
N MET A 42 8.52 2.10 0.79
CA MET A 42 7.57 1.24 0.08
C MET A 42 6.63 0.61 1.09
N LEU A 43 5.34 0.96 1.04
CA LEU A 43 4.28 0.29 1.80
C LEU A 43 3.72 -0.84 0.94
N MET A 44 3.98 -2.08 1.35
CA MET A 44 3.58 -3.30 0.64
C MET A 44 2.35 -3.89 1.29
N ILE A 45 1.22 -3.88 0.57
CA ILE A 45 -0.11 -4.08 1.16
C ILE A 45 -0.88 -5.14 0.40
N ASN A 46 -1.57 -6.06 1.11
CA ASN A 46 -2.55 -6.93 0.50
C ASN A 46 -3.67 -6.13 -0.16
N HIS A 47 -4.26 -6.65 -1.24
CA HIS A 47 -5.30 -5.94 -1.97
C HIS A 47 -6.61 -6.72 -2.01
N ALA A 48 -7.65 -6.21 -1.34
CA ALA A 48 -8.94 -6.86 -1.22
C ALA A 48 -10.14 -5.96 -1.60
N SER A 49 -9.95 -4.63 -1.62
CA SER A 49 -11.04 -3.68 -1.82
C SER A 49 -10.58 -2.39 -2.49
N TYR A 50 -11.50 -1.65 -3.09
CA TYR A 50 -11.28 -0.25 -3.50
C TYR A 50 -11.07 0.71 -2.31
N LEU A 51 -11.43 0.30 -1.09
CA LEU A 51 -11.19 1.07 0.12
C LEU A 51 -9.73 1.05 0.58
N ASP A 52 -8.93 0.05 0.16
CA ASP A 52 -7.56 -0.12 0.66
C ASP A 52 -6.70 1.16 0.51
N PRO A 53 -6.63 1.81 -0.66
CA PRO A 53 -5.85 3.05 -0.80
C PRO A 53 -6.36 4.17 0.11
N ILE A 54 -7.67 4.25 0.33
CA ILE A 54 -8.32 5.30 1.13
C ILE A 54 -7.97 5.13 2.60
N VAL A 55 -8.06 3.91 3.13
CA VAL A 55 -7.76 3.64 4.55
C VAL A 55 -6.27 3.81 4.85
N ILE A 56 -5.39 3.45 3.90
CA ILE A 56 -3.95 3.70 4.05
C ILE A 56 -3.65 5.20 4.00
N GLY A 57 -4.24 5.95 3.06
CA GLY A 57 -4.09 7.41 3.01
C GLY A 57 -4.56 8.09 4.30
N GLY A 58 -5.65 7.60 4.89
CA GLY A 58 -6.14 8.06 6.19
C GLY A 58 -5.26 7.68 7.39
N SER A 59 -4.40 6.67 7.29
CA SER A 59 -3.58 6.19 8.41
C SER A 59 -2.19 6.84 8.50
N VAL A 60 -1.67 7.40 7.41
CA VAL A 60 -0.33 8.00 7.36
C VAL A 60 -0.36 9.53 7.35
N ASN A 61 0.71 10.16 7.86
CA ASN A 61 0.87 11.63 7.91
C ASN A 61 1.98 12.13 6.99
N ARG A 62 2.16 11.47 5.84
CA ARG A 62 3.17 11.81 4.83
C ARG A 62 2.53 11.77 3.45
N ASN A 63 3.15 12.42 2.45
CA ASN A 63 2.73 12.28 1.06
C ASN A 63 2.79 10.81 0.65
N LEU A 64 1.63 10.24 0.33
CA LEU A 64 1.50 8.88 -0.16
C LEU A 64 1.17 8.92 -1.64
N TYR A 65 1.95 8.21 -2.42
CA TYR A 65 1.74 8.03 -3.85
C TYR A 65 1.14 6.65 -4.12
N TYR A 66 0.38 6.53 -5.19
CA TYR A 66 -0.37 5.32 -5.53
C TYR A 66 -0.11 4.91 -6.97
N MET A 67 0.15 3.62 -7.19
CA MET A 67 0.10 3.03 -8.52
C MET A 67 -1.34 2.64 -8.83
N ALA A 68 -1.93 3.19 -9.87
CA ALA A 68 -3.30 2.88 -10.25
C ALA A 68 -3.39 2.46 -11.72
N LYS A 69 -4.29 1.52 -12.04
CA LYS A 69 -4.46 0.99 -13.40
C LYS A 69 -4.68 2.13 -14.40
N SER A 70 -3.92 2.15 -15.50
CA SER A 70 -3.92 3.21 -16.51
C SER A 70 -5.31 3.50 -17.10
N THR A 71 -6.17 2.48 -17.21
CA THR A 71 -7.56 2.65 -17.70
C THR A 71 -8.43 3.53 -16.81
N LEU A 72 -8.07 3.74 -15.53
CA LEU A 72 -8.78 4.64 -14.62
C LEU A 72 -8.53 6.12 -14.95
N PHE A 73 -7.50 6.41 -15.72
CA PHE A 73 -7.14 7.79 -16.12
C PHE A 73 -7.77 8.23 -17.45
N SER A 74 -8.64 7.43 -18.09
CA SER A 74 -9.29 7.77 -19.35
C SER A 74 -10.23 8.97 -19.25
N PRO A 75 -11.19 9.04 -18.30
CA PRO A 75 -12.03 10.24 -18.16
C PRO A 75 -11.21 11.38 -17.55
N TRP A 76 -11.21 12.56 -18.21
CA TRP A 76 -10.36 13.69 -17.82
C TRP A 76 -10.55 14.15 -16.37
N PHE A 77 -11.77 14.13 -15.85
CA PHE A 77 -12.11 14.53 -14.49
C PHE A 77 -11.60 13.50 -13.47
N ILE A 78 -11.70 12.18 -13.75
CA ILE A 78 -11.12 11.13 -12.92
C ILE A 78 -9.61 11.22 -12.94
N LYS A 79 -9.00 11.45 -14.10
CA LYS A 79 -7.55 11.68 -14.22
C LYS A 79 -7.08 12.82 -13.32
N ARG A 80 -7.74 13.99 -13.37
CA ARG A 80 -7.40 15.15 -12.51
C ARG A 80 -7.54 14.81 -11.03
N PHE A 81 -8.62 14.13 -10.66
CA PHE A 81 -8.85 13.69 -9.28
C PHE A 81 -7.77 12.71 -8.81
N LEU A 82 -7.46 11.66 -9.58
CA LEU A 82 -6.41 10.70 -9.22
C LEU A 82 -5.02 11.36 -9.10
N ILE A 83 -4.67 12.28 -10.01
CA ILE A 83 -3.42 13.03 -9.93
C ILE A 83 -3.37 13.90 -8.67
N SER A 84 -4.48 14.52 -8.27
CA SER A 84 -4.54 15.31 -7.03
C SER A 84 -4.35 14.46 -5.77
N LEU A 85 -4.69 13.17 -5.85
CA LEU A 85 -4.42 12.16 -4.83
C LEU A 85 -3.00 11.56 -4.92
N ASN A 86 -2.10 12.12 -5.73
CA ASN A 86 -0.76 11.59 -6.01
C ASN A 86 -0.76 10.20 -6.71
N ALA A 87 -1.85 9.81 -7.36
CA ALA A 87 -1.87 8.59 -8.14
C ALA A 87 -1.19 8.79 -9.50
N PHE A 88 -0.50 7.75 -9.98
CA PHE A 88 0.07 7.71 -11.33
C PHE A 88 -0.30 6.40 -12.04
N PRO A 89 -0.40 6.42 -13.39
CA PRO A 89 -0.87 5.27 -14.13
C PRO A 89 0.18 4.16 -14.22
N VAL A 90 -0.28 2.91 -14.18
CA VAL A 90 0.50 1.71 -14.48
C VAL A 90 -0.30 0.78 -15.40
N ARG A 91 0.36 0.20 -16.40
CA ARG A 91 -0.21 -0.85 -17.24
C ARG A 91 0.00 -2.20 -16.55
N LEU A 92 -1.11 -2.90 -16.29
CA LEU A 92 -1.08 -4.23 -15.69
C LEU A 92 -0.95 -5.29 -16.79
N GLY A 93 -0.30 -6.41 -16.46
CA GLY A 93 -0.13 -7.56 -17.37
C GLY A 93 1.05 -7.44 -18.36
N SER A 94 1.78 -6.32 -18.34
CA SER A 94 3.02 -6.15 -19.13
C SER A 94 4.02 -5.28 -18.37
N PRO A 95 5.32 -5.42 -18.62
CA PRO A 95 6.33 -4.55 -18.02
C PRO A 95 6.08 -3.08 -18.38
N ASP A 96 5.85 -2.24 -17.38
CA ASP A 96 5.70 -0.78 -17.56
C ASP A 96 6.92 -0.05 -17.04
N ARG A 97 7.92 0.14 -17.90
CA ARG A 97 9.18 0.83 -17.57
C ARG A 97 8.94 2.26 -17.09
N GLY A 98 7.92 2.94 -17.62
CA GLY A 98 7.56 4.30 -17.22
C GLY A 98 7.07 4.35 -15.78
N ALA A 99 6.17 3.45 -15.43
CA ALA A 99 5.65 3.34 -14.06
C ALA A 99 6.77 2.96 -13.07
N ILE A 100 7.64 2.03 -13.42
CA ILE A 100 8.81 1.64 -12.61
C ILE A 100 9.75 2.83 -12.39
N LYS A 101 10.12 3.56 -13.46
CA LYS A 101 10.97 4.76 -13.34
C LYS A 101 10.33 5.81 -12.42
N ARG A 102 9.02 6.03 -12.55
CA ARG A 102 8.29 6.98 -11.70
C ARG A 102 8.26 6.52 -10.24
N ALA A 103 8.06 5.23 -9.97
CA ALA A 103 8.10 4.67 -8.62
C ALA A 103 9.47 4.91 -7.95
N ILE A 104 10.56 4.59 -8.65
CA ILE A 104 11.94 4.81 -8.18
C ILE A 104 12.18 6.31 -7.89
N GLN A 105 11.75 7.18 -8.78
CA GLN A 105 11.87 8.64 -8.59
C GLN A 105 11.15 9.10 -7.31
N ILE A 106 9.90 8.69 -7.11
CA ILE A 106 9.09 9.04 -5.93
C ILE A 106 9.78 8.61 -4.63
N LEU A 107 10.33 7.41 -4.62
CA LEU A 107 11.04 6.87 -3.46
C LEU A 107 12.35 7.62 -3.20
N ASN A 108 13.12 7.95 -4.24
CA ASN A 108 14.35 8.74 -4.13
C ASN A 108 14.09 10.20 -3.69
N GLU A 109 12.92 10.75 -4.02
CA GLU A 109 12.43 12.05 -3.51
C GLU A 109 12.00 11.98 -2.03
N GLY A 110 12.14 10.84 -1.37
CA GLY A 110 11.83 10.66 0.05
C GLY A 110 10.33 10.53 0.36
N ASN A 111 9.51 10.10 -0.59
CA ASN A 111 8.07 9.96 -0.39
C ASN A 111 7.65 8.52 -0.02
N LEU A 112 6.40 8.37 0.44
CA LEU A 112 5.77 7.05 0.58
C LEU A 112 5.21 6.59 -0.76
N LEU A 113 5.41 5.32 -1.08
CA LEU A 113 4.79 4.66 -2.23
C LEU A 113 4.01 3.44 -1.77
N LEU A 114 2.71 3.45 -2.03
CA LEU A 114 1.82 2.30 -1.82
C LEU A 114 1.88 1.39 -3.03
N ILE A 115 2.21 0.13 -2.79
CA ILE A 115 2.21 -0.92 -3.80
C ILE A 115 1.40 -2.10 -3.29
N PHE A 116 0.58 -2.65 -4.17
CA PHE A 116 -0.06 -3.94 -3.99
C PHE A 116 0.81 -5.00 -4.67
N PRO A 117 1.60 -5.79 -3.93
CA PRO A 117 2.57 -6.71 -4.54
C PRO A 117 1.92 -7.76 -5.44
N GLU A 118 0.69 -8.13 -5.18
CA GLU A 118 -0.09 -9.09 -5.98
C GLU A 118 -0.47 -8.56 -7.38
N GLY A 119 -0.47 -7.22 -7.58
CA GLY A 119 -0.84 -6.56 -8.84
C GLY A 119 -2.34 -6.58 -9.15
N THR A 120 -3.15 -7.30 -8.37
CA THR A 120 -4.61 -7.39 -8.54
C THR A 120 -5.29 -7.58 -7.20
N ARG A 121 -6.60 -7.31 -7.14
CA ARG A 121 -7.39 -7.57 -5.93
C ARG A 121 -7.69 -9.05 -5.78
N SER A 122 -7.48 -9.58 -4.57
CA SER A 122 -7.91 -10.92 -4.19
C SER A 122 -9.43 -11.06 -4.31
N ILE A 123 -9.89 -12.21 -4.77
CA ILE A 123 -11.31 -12.52 -4.93
C ILE A 123 -11.90 -13.01 -3.61
N ASP A 124 -11.19 -13.87 -2.91
CA ASP A 124 -11.62 -14.56 -1.70
C ASP A 124 -10.97 -14.07 -0.40
N GLY A 125 -9.95 -13.19 -0.51
CA GLY A 125 -9.16 -12.67 0.61
C GLY A 125 -7.90 -13.49 0.89
N THR A 126 -7.57 -14.46 0.05
CA THR A 126 -6.29 -15.17 0.11
C THR A 126 -5.17 -14.25 -0.40
N LEU A 127 -3.98 -14.43 0.15
CA LEU A 127 -2.78 -13.71 -0.29
C LEU A 127 -2.21 -14.41 -1.53
N GLY A 128 -1.98 -13.66 -2.59
CA GLY A 128 -1.36 -14.11 -3.82
C GLY A 128 0.17 -14.06 -3.76
N LYS A 129 0.81 -14.28 -4.91
CA LYS A 129 2.26 -14.11 -5.07
C LYS A 129 2.60 -12.68 -5.46
N ALA A 130 3.75 -12.19 -5.01
CA ALA A 130 4.27 -10.89 -5.45
C ALA A 130 4.72 -10.95 -6.92
N GLN A 131 4.54 -9.83 -7.62
CA GLN A 131 5.07 -9.61 -8.96
C GLN A 131 6.57 -9.28 -8.91
N ASP A 132 7.38 -9.80 -9.82
CA ASP A 132 8.84 -9.56 -9.88
C ASP A 132 9.22 -8.07 -9.91
N GLY A 133 8.35 -7.22 -10.51
CA GLY A 133 8.56 -5.78 -10.57
C GLY A 133 8.64 -5.09 -9.21
N VAL A 134 8.00 -5.66 -8.19
CA VAL A 134 8.04 -5.16 -6.81
C VAL A 134 9.43 -5.35 -6.22
N GLY A 135 10.00 -6.56 -6.36
CA GLY A 135 11.36 -6.87 -5.93
C GLY A 135 12.41 -6.03 -6.68
N PHE A 136 12.20 -5.81 -7.98
CA PHE A 136 13.09 -4.93 -8.77
C PHE A 136 13.12 -3.50 -8.20
N ILE A 137 11.97 -2.87 -7.93
CA ILE A 137 11.91 -1.52 -7.36
C ILE A 137 12.59 -1.50 -5.99
N ALA A 138 12.29 -2.46 -5.12
CA ALA A 138 12.87 -2.56 -3.78
C ALA A 138 14.40 -2.73 -3.82
N HIS A 139 14.92 -3.55 -4.72
CA HIS A 139 16.35 -3.75 -4.89
C HIS A 139 17.07 -2.50 -5.43
N ARG A 140 16.42 -1.76 -6.35
CA ARG A 140 17.01 -0.58 -7.02
C ARG A 140 16.97 0.70 -6.19
N THR A 141 16.28 0.68 -5.07
CA THR A 141 16.13 1.86 -4.21
C THR A 141 16.69 1.59 -2.82
N ASN A 142 17.28 2.61 -2.19
CA ASN A 142 17.74 2.50 -0.80
C ASN A 142 16.61 2.92 0.17
N THR A 143 15.43 2.34 -0.01
CA THR A 143 14.23 2.70 0.76
C THR A 143 13.86 1.61 1.75
N ALA A 144 13.15 1.97 2.81
CA ALA A 144 12.56 1.00 3.71
C ALA A 144 11.39 0.30 3.00
N VAL A 145 11.29 -1.02 3.20
CA VAL A 145 10.19 -1.85 2.71
C VAL A 145 9.36 -2.30 3.90
N VAL A 146 8.14 -1.80 4.04
CA VAL A 146 7.26 -2.06 5.18
C VAL A 146 6.08 -2.91 4.73
N PRO A 147 5.94 -4.15 5.23
CA PRO A 147 4.76 -4.96 4.99
C PRO A 147 3.57 -4.39 5.76
N VAL A 148 2.40 -4.38 5.15
CA VAL A 148 1.17 -3.84 5.74
C VAL A 148 0.03 -4.80 5.47
N PHE A 149 -0.76 -5.10 6.49
CA PHE A 149 -1.97 -5.89 6.35
C PHE A 149 -3.21 -5.05 6.62
N VAL A 150 -4.12 -5.03 5.66
CA VAL A 150 -5.43 -4.37 5.76
C VAL A 150 -6.51 -5.45 5.87
N ASP A 151 -7.34 -5.34 6.91
CA ASP A 151 -8.43 -6.25 7.17
C ASP A 151 -9.76 -5.50 7.27
N GLY A 152 -10.85 -6.19 6.92
CA GLY A 152 -12.22 -5.65 7.00
C GLY A 152 -12.68 -4.85 5.78
N THR A 153 -11.78 -4.35 4.94
CA THR A 153 -12.15 -3.57 3.74
C THR A 153 -12.94 -4.40 2.72
N ARG A 154 -12.62 -5.69 2.59
CA ARG A 154 -13.40 -6.60 1.74
C ARG A 154 -14.83 -6.78 2.24
N ALA A 155 -15.04 -6.88 3.55
CA ALA A 155 -16.38 -6.96 4.13
C ALA A 155 -17.14 -5.64 3.95
N ALA A 156 -16.44 -4.51 4.04
CA ALA A 156 -17.00 -3.18 3.83
C ALA A 156 -17.39 -2.92 2.37
N TRP A 157 -16.52 -3.27 1.42
CA TRP A 157 -16.77 -3.07 0.00
C TRP A 157 -16.16 -4.21 -0.84
N PRO A 158 -16.87 -5.34 -0.94
CA PRO A 158 -16.41 -6.48 -1.74
C PRO A 158 -16.39 -6.16 -3.23
N ARG A 159 -15.56 -6.90 -3.98
CA ARG A 159 -15.49 -6.77 -5.43
C ARG A 159 -16.87 -6.99 -6.06
N GLY A 160 -17.29 -6.07 -6.95
CA GLY A 160 -18.60 -6.12 -7.63
C GLY A 160 -19.77 -5.54 -6.83
N SER A 161 -19.59 -5.19 -5.54
CA SER A 161 -20.63 -4.51 -4.78
C SER A 161 -20.79 -3.06 -5.22
N LYS A 162 -22.05 -2.61 -5.33
CA LYS A 162 -22.40 -1.20 -5.58
C LYS A 162 -22.46 -0.37 -4.29
N PHE A 163 -22.54 -1.01 -3.13
CA PHE A 163 -22.76 -0.34 -1.85
C PHE A 163 -21.61 -0.61 -0.88
N ILE A 164 -21.26 0.42 -0.11
CA ILE A 164 -20.32 0.34 0.99
C ILE A 164 -21.14 0.05 2.26
N LYS A 165 -20.69 -0.95 3.04
CA LYS A 165 -21.30 -1.34 4.32
C LYS A 165 -20.38 -0.94 5.47
N SER A 166 -20.95 -0.67 6.63
CA SER A 166 -20.18 -0.51 7.86
C SER A 166 -19.49 -1.83 8.21
N ALA A 167 -18.20 -1.76 8.53
CA ALA A 167 -17.41 -2.90 8.97
C ALA A 167 -16.27 -2.42 9.86
N LYS A 168 -15.73 -3.29 10.71
CA LYS A 168 -14.50 -2.98 11.44
C LYS A 168 -13.32 -3.10 10.49
N VAL A 169 -12.62 -1.99 10.23
CA VAL A 169 -11.42 -1.96 9.37
C VAL A 169 -10.19 -1.72 10.22
N THR A 170 -9.16 -2.53 10.00
CA THR A 170 -7.88 -2.39 10.69
C THR A 170 -6.74 -2.35 9.69
N VAL A 171 -5.72 -1.55 10.01
CA VAL A 171 -4.43 -1.50 9.28
C VAL A 171 -3.33 -1.84 10.26
N SER A 172 -2.50 -2.82 9.92
CA SER A 172 -1.34 -3.24 10.71
C SER A 172 -0.06 -3.04 9.91
N TYR A 173 0.87 -2.26 10.43
CA TYR A 173 2.18 -2.00 9.86
C TYR A 173 3.22 -2.88 10.54
N GLY A 174 3.88 -3.76 9.78
CA GLY A 174 4.98 -4.58 10.26
C GLY A 174 6.29 -3.80 10.36
N LYS A 175 7.28 -4.42 10.98
CA LYS A 175 8.64 -3.88 10.97
C LYS A 175 9.19 -3.84 9.55
N PRO A 176 10.04 -2.85 9.20
CA PRO A 176 10.72 -2.84 7.92
C PRO A 176 11.49 -4.15 7.70
N ILE A 177 11.40 -4.68 6.47
CA ILE A 177 12.15 -5.86 6.06
C ILE A 177 13.62 -5.49 5.99
N ASP A 178 14.49 -6.34 6.50
CA ASP A 178 15.94 -6.17 6.32
C ASP A 178 16.32 -6.41 4.86
N MET A 179 16.63 -5.31 4.19
CA MET A 179 17.02 -5.32 2.78
C MET A 179 18.53 -5.50 2.56
N SER A 180 19.36 -5.57 3.62
CA SER A 180 20.82 -5.61 3.51
C SER A 180 21.29 -6.82 2.71
N ILE A 181 20.76 -8.01 3.01
CA ILE A 181 21.08 -9.26 2.33
C ILE A 181 20.71 -9.26 0.83
N TYR A 182 19.64 -8.58 0.46
CA TYR A 182 19.19 -8.50 -0.92
C TYR A 182 19.97 -7.45 -1.71
N ARG A 183 20.39 -6.35 -1.08
CA ARG A 183 21.17 -5.28 -1.73
C ARG A 183 22.61 -5.71 -2.03
N SER A 184 23.17 -6.59 -1.23
CA SER A 184 24.50 -7.20 -1.48
C SER A 184 24.44 -8.32 -2.51
N SER A 185 23.26 -8.83 -2.85
CA SER A 185 23.07 -9.88 -3.84
C SER A 185 23.07 -9.34 -5.26
N GLU A 186 23.43 -10.20 -6.23
CA GLU A 186 23.35 -9.85 -7.66
C GLU A 186 21.93 -9.45 -8.05
N ALA A 187 21.83 -8.45 -8.94
CA ALA A 187 20.58 -7.99 -9.52
C ALA A 187 20.03 -9.03 -10.50
N SER A 188 19.24 -9.97 -10.02
CA SER A 188 18.69 -11.09 -10.79
C SER A 188 17.18 -11.24 -10.53
N ARG A 189 16.50 -11.95 -11.44
CA ARG A 189 15.10 -12.29 -11.26
C ARG A 189 14.87 -13.10 -9.99
N GLU A 190 15.81 -13.98 -9.64
CA GLU A 190 15.76 -14.79 -8.42
C GLU A 190 15.80 -13.89 -7.17
N THR A 191 16.72 -12.92 -7.12
CA THR A 191 16.79 -11.93 -6.02
C THR A 191 15.49 -11.15 -5.89
N TYR A 192 14.89 -10.72 -7.01
CA TYR A 192 13.62 -9.98 -6.99
C TYR A 192 12.45 -10.86 -6.48
N SER A 193 12.42 -12.13 -6.88
CA SER A 193 11.43 -13.10 -6.36
C SER A 193 11.56 -13.30 -4.85
N LYS A 194 12.79 -13.49 -4.35
CA LYS A 194 13.08 -13.63 -2.91
C LYS A 194 12.63 -12.41 -2.10
N ILE A 195 12.84 -11.20 -2.63
CA ILE A 195 12.31 -9.97 -2.00
C ILE A 195 10.77 -10.01 -1.97
N GLY A 196 10.15 -10.39 -3.08
CA GLY A 196 8.69 -10.53 -3.15
C GLY A 196 8.15 -11.55 -2.15
N GLU A 197 8.81 -12.68 -1.99
CA GLU A 197 8.47 -13.73 -1.01
C GLU A 197 8.59 -13.22 0.43
N ALA A 198 9.66 -12.51 0.77
CA ALA A 198 9.85 -11.90 2.08
C ALA A 198 8.76 -10.85 2.40
N VAL A 199 8.36 -10.06 1.40
CA VAL A 199 7.24 -9.11 1.53
C VAL A 199 5.94 -9.85 1.83
N MET A 200 5.62 -10.90 1.06
CA MET A 200 4.38 -11.65 1.26
C MET A 200 4.37 -12.42 2.57
N ALA A 201 5.52 -12.94 3.02
CA ALA A 201 5.66 -13.55 4.33
C ALA A 201 5.35 -12.53 5.45
N GLY A 202 5.94 -11.33 5.41
CA GLY A 202 5.66 -10.28 6.38
C GLY A 202 4.18 -9.85 6.42
N ILE A 203 3.49 -9.83 5.26
CA ILE A 203 2.04 -9.57 5.21
C ILE A 203 1.26 -10.75 5.82
N ALA A 204 1.68 -12.00 5.57
CA ALA A 204 1.04 -13.19 6.12
C ALA A 204 1.18 -13.26 7.65
N ASP A 205 2.34 -12.92 8.19
CA ASP A 205 2.58 -12.86 9.64
C ASP A 205 1.63 -11.85 10.31
N LEU A 206 1.50 -10.65 9.76
CA LEU A 206 0.56 -9.64 10.24
C LEU A 206 -0.90 -10.12 10.18
N LYS A 207 -1.28 -10.85 9.12
CA LYS A 207 -2.60 -11.47 9.00
C LYS A 207 -2.81 -12.47 10.13
N HIS A 208 -1.86 -13.36 10.35
CA HIS A 208 -1.92 -14.39 11.40
C HIS A 208 -2.05 -13.78 12.79
N GLU A 209 -1.24 -12.78 13.14
CA GLU A 209 -1.33 -12.02 14.39
C GLU A 209 -2.73 -11.43 14.60
N ARG A 210 -3.31 -10.82 13.55
CA ARG A 210 -4.67 -10.25 13.61
C ARG A 210 -5.75 -11.31 13.83
N GLU A 211 -5.62 -12.48 13.23
CA GLU A 211 -6.54 -13.61 13.41
C GLU A 211 -6.49 -14.16 14.83
N LEU A 212 -5.30 -14.29 15.44
CA LEU A 212 -5.14 -14.70 16.83
C LEU A 212 -5.80 -13.71 17.79
N LEU A 213 -5.57 -12.41 17.61
CA LEU A 213 -6.19 -11.37 18.45
C LEU A 213 -7.73 -11.37 18.37
N LYS A 214 -8.30 -11.70 17.22
CA LYS A 214 -9.76 -11.83 17.06
C LYS A 214 -10.33 -13.05 17.80
N LYS A 215 -9.58 -14.16 17.84
CA LYS A 215 -9.98 -15.37 18.56
C LYS A 215 -9.92 -15.20 20.09
N GLY A 216 -8.90 -14.49 20.58
CA GLY A 216 -8.74 -14.20 22.02
C GLY A 216 -9.72 -13.14 22.58
N SER A 217 -10.45 -12.43 21.71
CA SER A 217 -11.41 -11.39 22.11
C SER A 217 -12.88 -11.86 22.07
N ARG A 218 -13.11 -13.15 21.82
CA ARG A 218 -14.42 -13.81 21.88
C ARG A 218 -14.52 -14.62 23.16
#